data_e3e9e8298201138e575625b2b3e15461
#
_entry.id   e3e9e8298201138e575625b2b3e15461
#
_cell.length_a   1.000
_cell.length_b   1.000
_cell.length_c   1.000
_cell.angle_alpha   90.00
_cell.angle_beta   90.00
_cell.angle_gamma   90.00
#
_symmetry.space_group_name_H-M   'P 1'
#
loop_
_entity.id
_entity.type
_entity.pdbx_description
1 polymer ?
#
loop_
_entity_poly.entity_id
_entity_poly.type
_entity_poly.pdbx_seq_one_letter_code
_entity_poly.pdbx_strand_id
1 'polypeptide(L)'
;MHARRAVDAVIAAVRRVGGLRGVVHSFSGSPEQAAQLHKAGFLLGLGGPVTYDRAQRLHRLVQSMPLEQLLLETDAPDQPDQGIRGQRNEPARLRDIATHIAGRRGISLQVLAEATTVNAQRLFGLPAAAA
;
A
#
# COMPACT_ATOMS: atom_id res chain seq x y z
N MET A 1 -8.48 -1.14 -7.21
CA MET A 1 -8.45 -0.17 -8.33
C MET A 1 -7.02 0.02 -8.78
N HIS A 2 -6.78 0.05 -10.09
CA HIS A 2 -5.45 0.22 -10.68
C HIS A 2 -5.30 1.64 -11.23
N ALA A 3 -4.20 2.32 -10.93
CA ALA A 3 -4.04 3.74 -11.25
C ALA A 3 -2.69 4.06 -11.91
N ARG A 4 -2.14 3.12 -12.67
CA ARG A 4 -0.83 3.31 -13.32
C ARG A 4 -0.88 4.49 -14.29
N ARG A 5 -0.04 5.51 -14.04
CA ARG A 5 0.04 6.77 -14.80
C ARG A 5 -1.31 7.51 -14.92
N ALA A 6 -2.24 7.24 -14.01
CA ALA A 6 -3.60 7.79 -14.07
C ALA A 6 -4.14 8.19 -12.68
N VAL A 7 -3.27 8.46 -11.72
CA VAL A 7 -3.68 8.74 -10.32
C VAL A 7 -4.62 9.94 -10.25
N ASP A 8 -4.32 11.03 -10.96
CA ASP A 8 -5.17 12.22 -10.95
C ASP A 8 -6.55 11.95 -11.57
N ALA A 9 -6.61 11.15 -12.63
CA ALA A 9 -7.88 10.75 -13.25
C ALA A 9 -8.72 9.87 -12.30
N VAL A 10 -8.07 8.98 -11.56
CA VAL A 10 -8.72 8.16 -10.53
C VAL A 10 -9.27 9.05 -9.40
N ILE A 11 -8.48 9.99 -8.91
CA ILE A 11 -8.92 10.94 -7.88
C ILE A 11 -10.13 11.74 -8.36
N ALA A 12 -10.09 12.26 -9.56
CA ALA A 12 -11.22 13.01 -10.15
C ALA A 12 -12.48 12.16 -10.27
N ALA A 13 -12.35 10.91 -10.72
CA ALA A 13 -13.47 9.99 -10.87
C ALA A 13 -14.09 9.62 -9.50
N VAL A 14 -13.26 9.29 -8.51
CA VAL A 14 -13.69 8.95 -7.15
C VAL A 14 -14.43 10.12 -6.50
N ARG A 15 -13.92 11.34 -6.66
CA ARG A 15 -14.57 12.55 -6.13
C ARG A 15 -15.91 12.82 -6.79
N ARG A 16 -15.98 12.65 -8.11
CA ARG A 16 -17.21 12.87 -8.87
C ARG A 16 -18.33 11.93 -8.46
N VAL A 17 -18.01 10.66 -8.23
CA VAL A 17 -18.99 9.65 -7.81
C VAL A 17 -19.39 9.84 -6.35
N GLY A 18 -18.40 10.08 -5.46
CA GLY A 18 -18.60 10.24 -4.02
C GLY A 18 -19.01 8.95 -3.31
N GLY A 19 -18.81 8.90 -2.00
CA GLY A 19 -19.27 7.80 -1.15
C GLY A 19 -18.63 6.43 -1.41
N LEU A 20 -17.63 6.36 -2.27
CA LEU A 20 -16.92 5.11 -2.56
C LEU A 20 -15.88 4.80 -1.48
N ARG A 21 -15.65 3.51 -1.29
CA ARG A 21 -14.57 2.97 -0.47
C ARG A 21 -13.79 1.96 -1.31
N GLY A 22 -12.49 1.90 -1.11
CA GLY A 22 -11.69 0.96 -1.85
C GLY A 22 -10.20 1.09 -1.59
N VAL A 23 -9.42 0.42 -2.42
CA VAL A 23 -7.97 0.48 -2.42
C VAL A 23 -7.44 0.78 -3.81
N VAL A 24 -6.45 1.65 -3.88
CA VAL A 24 -5.62 1.80 -5.08
C VAL A 24 -4.39 0.92 -4.87
N HIS A 25 -4.34 -0.20 -5.58
CA HIS A 25 -3.22 -1.13 -5.47
C HIS A 25 -2.04 -0.68 -6.31
N SER A 26 -0.85 -1.16 -5.97
CA SER A 26 0.41 -0.80 -6.64
C SER A 26 0.58 0.72 -6.75
N PHE A 27 0.25 1.43 -5.67
CA PHE A 27 0.28 2.89 -5.67
C PHE A 27 1.71 3.40 -5.85
N SER A 28 1.87 4.32 -6.79
CA SER A 28 3.16 4.93 -7.12
C SER A 28 3.08 6.46 -7.28
N GLY A 29 2.03 7.07 -6.77
CA GLY A 29 1.83 8.50 -6.81
C GLY A 29 2.61 9.27 -5.73
N SER A 30 2.31 10.56 -5.65
CA SER A 30 2.92 11.46 -4.66
C SER A 30 2.24 11.38 -3.30
N PRO A 31 2.89 11.87 -2.23
CA PRO A 31 2.24 12.03 -0.93
C PRO A 31 0.98 12.90 -0.97
N GLU A 32 0.95 13.93 -1.82
CA GLU A 32 -0.20 14.80 -2.01
C GLU A 32 -1.38 14.06 -2.63
N GLN A 33 -1.13 13.24 -3.64
CA GLN A 33 -2.15 12.37 -4.25
C GLN A 33 -2.66 11.33 -3.25
N ALA A 34 -1.77 10.75 -2.45
CA ALA A 34 -2.13 9.83 -1.38
C ALA A 34 -3.05 10.48 -0.35
N ALA A 35 -2.76 11.72 0.07
CA ALA A 35 -3.60 12.47 1.00
C ALA A 35 -5.00 12.75 0.42
N GLN A 36 -5.09 13.05 -0.87
CA GLN A 36 -6.37 13.24 -1.53
C GLN A 36 -7.20 11.95 -1.58
N LEU A 37 -6.58 10.81 -1.84
CA LEU A 37 -7.23 9.51 -1.82
C LEU A 37 -7.67 9.12 -0.41
N HIS A 38 -6.87 9.40 0.61
CA HIS A 38 -7.24 9.19 2.02
C HIS A 38 -8.50 9.97 2.39
N LYS A 39 -8.54 11.25 2.03
CA LYS A 39 -9.71 12.10 2.24
C LYS A 39 -10.96 11.58 1.52
N ALA A 40 -10.79 10.91 0.40
CA ALA A 40 -11.87 10.30 -0.36
C ALA A 40 -12.26 8.88 0.14
N GLY A 41 -11.63 8.37 1.20
CA GLY A 41 -11.94 7.07 1.79
C GLY A 41 -11.20 5.88 1.18
N PHE A 42 -10.08 6.12 0.50
CA PHE A 42 -9.29 5.07 -0.17
C PHE A 42 -8.02 4.73 0.56
N LEU A 43 -7.76 3.43 0.68
CA LEU A 43 -6.49 2.88 1.14
C LEU A 43 -5.52 2.73 -0.04
N LEU A 44 -4.25 2.55 0.28
CA LEU A 44 -3.20 2.37 -0.71
C LEU A 44 -2.50 1.03 -0.49
N GLY A 45 -2.43 0.22 -1.55
CA GLY A 45 -1.64 -1.00 -1.58
C GLY A 45 -0.20 -0.71 -1.97
N LEU A 46 0.75 -1.09 -1.13
CA LEU A 46 2.18 -0.96 -1.38
C LEU A 46 2.85 -2.32 -1.39
N GLY A 47 3.65 -2.57 -2.42
CA GLY A 47 4.30 -3.84 -2.66
C GLY A 47 5.78 -3.72 -2.96
N GLY A 48 6.32 -4.66 -3.72
CA GLY A 48 7.74 -4.78 -4.04
C GLY A 48 8.45 -3.48 -4.43
N PRO A 49 7.89 -2.64 -5.29
CA PRO A 49 8.55 -1.40 -5.71
C PRO A 49 8.92 -0.44 -4.59
N VAL A 50 8.24 -0.47 -3.44
CA VAL A 50 8.60 0.38 -2.30
C VAL A 50 9.98 0.03 -1.72
N THR A 51 10.46 -1.19 -1.97
CA THR A 51 11.76 -1.66 -1.47
C THR A 51 12.94 -1.23 -2.35
N TYR A 52 12.69 -0.70 -3.55
CA TYR A 52 13.75 -0.31 -4.47
C TYR A 52 14.49 0.93 -3.97
N ASP A 53 15.83 0.91 -4.05
CA ASP A 53 16.67 2.00 -3.58
C ASP A 53 16.35 3.35 -4.24
N ARG A 54 15.96 3.32 -5.50
CA ARG A 54 15.62 4.52 -6.28
C ARG A 54 14.21 5.05 -6.05
N ALA A 55 13.37 4.35 -5.30
CA ALA A 55 11.96 4.70 -5.10
C ALA A 55 11.78 5.82 -4.04
N GLN A 56 12.47 6.94 -4.19
CA GLN A 56 12.51 8.02 -3.21
C GLN A 56 11.11 8.59 -2.90
N ARG A 57 10.25 8.70 -3.90
CA ARG A 57 8.88 9.16 -3.72
C ARG A 57 8.08 8.22 -2.82
N LEU A 58 8.18 6.93 -3.07
CA LEU A 58 7.51 5.91 -2.24
C LEU A 58 8.09 5.85 -0.83
N HIS A 59 9.40 6.06 -0.68
CA HIS A 59 10.02 6.14 0.64
C HIS A 59 9.46 7.30 1.46
N ARG A 60 9.33 8.48 0.87
CA ARG A 60 8.72 9.64 1.54
C ARG A 60 7.25 9.39 1.86
N LEU A 61 6.51 8.79 0.94
CA LEU A 61 5.11 8.41 1.15
C LEU A 61 4.96 7.49 2.36
N VAL A 62 5.73 6.41 2.41
CA VAL A 62 5.70 5.44 3.51
C VAL A 62 5.98 6.09 4.86
N GLN A 63 6.90 7.04 4.91
CA GLN A 63 7.25 7.75 6.15
C GLN A 63 6.17 8.71 6.63
N SER A 64 5.39 9.29 5.73
CA SER A 64 4.45 10.38 6.04
C SER A 64 2.98 9.99 6.03
N MET A 65 2.61 8.92 5.33
CA MET A 65 1.20 8.53 5.20
C MET A 65 0.62 8.00 6.53
N PRO A 66 -0.69 8.21 6.79
CA PRO A 66 -1.34 7.59 7.92
C PRO A 66 -1.26 6.06 7.84
N LEU A 67 -0.96 5.42 8.97
CA LEU A 67 -0.88 3.95 9.03
C LEU A 67 -2.22 3.30 8.69
N GLU A 68 -3.33 3.98 8.97
CA GLU A 68 -4.70 3.54 8.67
C GLU A 68 -5.01 3.48 7.17
N GLN A 69 -4.18 4.08 6.34
CA GLN A 69 -4.35 4.08 4.87
C GLN A 69 -3.58 2.93 4.20
N LEU A 70 -2.70 2.26 4.91
CA LEU A 70 -1.76 1.30 4.33
C LEU A 70 -2.34 -0.11 4.23
N LEU A 71 -2.21 -0.71 3.06
CA LEU A 71 -2.32 -2.14 2.83
C LEU A 71 -1.03 -2.68 2.22
N LEU A 72 -0.71 -3.92 2.54
CA LEU A 72 0.43 -4.63 1.96
C LEU A 72 -0.03 -5.53 0.82
N GLU A 73 0.79 -5.62 -0.21
CA GLU A 73 0.53 -6.48 -1.37
C GLU A 73 1.83 -7.03 -1.95
N THR A 74 1.74 -8.05 -2.80
CA THR A 74 2.89 -8.58 -3.54
C THR A 74 2.76 -8.38 -5.04
N ASP A 75 1.55 -8.42 -5.57
CA ASP A 75 1.26 -8.46 -7.01
C ASP A 75 1.95 -9.63 -7.73
N ALA A 76 2.21 -10.71 -6.99
CA ALA A 76 2.86 -11.91 -7.55
C ALA A 76 2.06 -12.47 -8.74
N PRO A 77 2.71 -12.94 -9.81
CA PRO A 77 4.17 -13.19 -9.97
C PRO A 77 4.98 -11.98 -10.40
N ASP A 78 4.35 -10.81 -10.55
CA ASP A 78 4.98 -9.57 -10.99
C ASP A 78 5.51 -8.74 -9.81
N GLN A 79 6.17 -7.64 -10.09
CA GLN A 79 6.62 -6.63 -9.14
C GLN A 79 7.44 -7.17 -7.95
N PRO A 80 8.50 -7.99 -8.19
CA PRO A 80 9.32 -8.52 -7.11
C PRO A 80 9.96 -7.40 -6.28
N ASP A 81 10.16 -7.66 -5.00
CA ASP A 81 10.93 -6.75 -4.14
C ASP A 81 12.43 -6.75 -4.52
N GLN A 82 13.17 -5.81 -3.95
CA GLN A 82 14.59 -5.61 -4.25
C GLN A 82 15.42 -6.87 -4.04
N GLY A 83 15.08 -7.70 -3.03
CA GLY A 83 15.84 -8.91 -2.70
C GLY A 83 15.79 -10.00 -3.77
N ILE A 84 14.73 -10.02 -4.58
CA ILE A 84 14.55 -11.00 -5.67
C ILE A 84 14.31 -10.29 -7.02
N ARG A 85 14.79 -9.07 -7.17
CA ARG A 85 14.61 -8.29 -8.40
C ARG A 85 15.13 -9.06 -9.61
N GLY A 86 14.31 -9.11 -10.67
CA GLY A 86 14.62 -9.88 -11.87
C GLY A 86 14.22 -11.35 -11.80
N GLN A 87 13.65 -11.79 -10.67
CA GLN A 87 13.14 -13.14 -10.48
C GLN A 87 11.61 -13.12 -10.37
N ARG A 88 10.99 -14.28 -10.45
CA ARG A 88 9.56 -14.44 -10.25
C ARG A 88 9.20 -14.10 -8.79
N ASN A 89 8.23 -13.22 -8.61
CA ASN A 89 7.69 -12.89 -7.30
C ASN A 89 6.73 -13.98 -6.79
N GLU A 90 6.58 -14.06 -5.48
CA GLU A 90 5.67 -15.01 -4.80
C GLU A 90 5.04 -14.36 -3.56
N PRO A 91 3.87 -14.84 -3.09
CA PRO A 91 3.18 -14.25 -1.94
C PRO A 91 4.00 -14.28 -0.64
N ALA A 92 4.90 -15.23 -0.47
CA ALA A 92 5.77 -15.33 0.72
C ALA A 92 6.67 -14.09 0.90
N ARG A 93 6.92 -13.34 -0.16
CA ARG A 93 7.71 -12.09 -0.12
C ARG A 93 7.02 -10.94 0.61
N LEU A 94 5.74 -11.09 0.97
CA LEU A 94 5.01 -10.06 1.73
C LEU A 94 5.71 -9.66 3.01
N ARG A 95 6.33 -10.63 3.70
CA ARG A 95 7.08 -10.37 4.93
C ARG A 95 8.28 -9.47 4.71
N ASP A 96 9.00 -9.66 3.63
CA ASP A 96 10.17 -8.84 3.30
C ASP A 96 9.76 -7.39 2.97
N ILE A 97 8.67 -7.23 2.23
CA ILE A 97 8.07 -5.92 1.95
C ILE A 97 7.64 -5.24 3.25
N ALA A 98 6.94 -5.95 4.12
CA ALA A 98 6.50 -5.43 5.41
C ALA A 98 7.68 -5.02 6.30
N THR A 99 8.73 -5.82 6.36
CA THR A 99 9.94 -5.52 7.11
C THR A 99 10.59 -4.22 6.63
N HIS A 100 10.67 -4.04 5.32
CA HIS A 100 11.21 -2.82 4.73
C HIS A 100 10.37 -1.58 5.10
N ILE A 101 9.05 -1.67 4.99
CA ILE A 101 8.13 -0.58 5.33
C ILE A 101 8.19 -0.25 6.82
N ALA A 102 8.17 -1.26 7.70
CA ALA A 102 8.29 -1.07 9.14
C ALA A 102 9.58 -0.35 9.51
N GLY A 103 10.71 -0.75 8.92
CA GLY A 103 12.00 -0.10 9.13
C GLY A 103 11.99 1.37 8.73
N ARG A 104 11.38 1.71 7.60
CA ARG A 104 11.28 3.10 7.14
C ARG A 104 10.36 3.95 8.01
N ARG A 105 9.35 3.35 8.62
CA ARG A 105 8.45 4.05 9.54
C ARG A 105 8.97 4.10 10.98
N GLY A 106 10.03 3.38 11.30
CA GLY A 106 10.55 3.29 12.67
C GLY A 106 9.62 2.56 13.63
N ILE A 107 8.83 1.61 13.14
CA ILE A 107 7.92 0.77 13.94
C ILE A 107 8.29 -0.70 13.83
N SER A 108 7.82 -1.53 14.76
CA SER A 108 8.05 -2.96 14.68
C SER A 108 7.23 -3.62 13.56
N LEU A 109 7.71 -4.76 13.08
CA LEU A 109 6.97 -5.56 12.11
C LEU A 109 5.60 -5.98 12.66
N GLN A 110 5.52 -6.30 13.95
CA GLN A 110 4.27 -6.67 14.60
C GLN A 110 3.25 -5.52 14.56
N VAL A 111 3.64 -4.31 14.93
CA VAL A 111 2.77 -3.12 14.88
C VAL A 111 2.25 -2.90 13.47
N LEU A 112 3.13 -3.00 12.47
CA LEU A 112 2.72 -2.87 11.06
C LEU A 112 1.73 -3.96 10.65
N ALA A 113 2.02 -5.21 11.00
CA ALA A 113 1.16 -6.35 10.65
C ALA A 113 -0.23 -6.22 11.26
N GLU A 114 -0.32 -5.84 12.53
CA GLU A 114 -1.60 -5.62 13.21
C GLU A 114 -2.40 -4.49 12.55
N ALA A 115 -1.77 -3.36 12.28
CA ALA A 115 -2.44 -2.21 11.66
C ALA A 115 -2.96 -2.54 10.25
N THR A 116 -2.14 -3.16 9.41
CA THR A 116 -2.54 -3.50 8.04
C THR A 116 -3.59 -4.60 8.00
N THR A 117 -3.57 -5.53 8.94
CA THR A 117 -4.62 -6.54 9.11
C THR A 117 -5.95 -5.89 9.47
N VAL A 118 -5.96 -4.98 10.44
CA VAL A 118 -7.19 -4.23 10.81
C VAL A 118 -7.70 -3.42 9.63
N ASN A 119 -6.82 -2.77 8.88
CA ASN A 119 -7.20 -2.01 7.68
C ASN A 119 -7.90 -2.91 6.65
N ALA A 120 -7.34 -4.08 6.38
CA ALA A 120 -7.92 -5.04 5.43
C ALA A 120 -9.28 -5.57 5.92
N GLN A 121 -9.37 -5.93 7.19
CA GLN A 121 -10.62 -6.39 7.79
C GLN A 121 -11.73 -5.35 7.65
N ARG A 122 -11.42 -4.10 7.96
CA ARG A 122 -12.36 -2.98 7.87
C ARG A 122 -12.80 -2.72 6.44
N LEU A 123 -11.86 -2.73 5.49
CA LEU A 123 -12.18 -2.44 4.09
C LEU A 123 -13.01 -3.54 3.44
N PHE A 124 -12.64 -4.79 3.67
CA PHE A 124 -13.24 -5.94 2.99
C PHE A 124 -14.36 -6.61 3.81
N GLY A 125 -14.66 -6.12 5.00
CA GLY A 125 -15.68 -6.72 5.86
C GLY A 125 -15.31 -8.11 6.36
N LEU A 126 -14.01 -8.38 6.56
CA LEU A 126 -13.52 -9.68 7.02
C LEU A 126 -13.70 -9.80 8.53
N PRO A 127 -13.99 -11.02 9.04
CA PRO A 127 -14.03 -11.24 10.48
C PRO A 127 -12.65 -11.05 11.11
N ALA A 128 -12.64 -10.67 12.38
CA ALA A 128 -11.40 -10.69 13.15
C ALA A 128 -10.83 -12.11 13.17
N ALA A 129 -9.51 -12.22 13.09
CA ALA A 129 -8.86 -13.52 13.21
C ALA A 129 -9.23 -14.13 14.56
N ALA A 130 -9.57 -15.43 14.57
CA ALA A 130 -9.78 -16.17 15.80
C ALA A 130 -8.48 -16.14 16.61
N ALA A 131 -8.62 -15.84 17.91
CA ALA A 131 -7.49 -15.80 18.83
C ALA A 131 -6.86 -17.20 18.99
#